data_e00898dcc0d045955bc55e3990632e81
#
_entry.id   e00898dcc0d045955bc55e3990632e81
#
_cell.length_a   1.000
_cell.length_b   1.000
_cell.length_c   1.000
_cell.angle_alpha   90.00
_cell.angle_beta   90.00
_cell.angle_gamma   90.00
#
_symmetry.space_group_name_H-M   'P 1'
#
loop_
_entity.id
_entity.type
_entity.pdbx_description
1 polymer ?
#
loop_
_entity_poly.entity_id
_entity_poly.type
_entity_poly.pdbx_seq_one_letter_code
_entity_poly.pdbx_strand_id
1 'polypeptide(L)'
;MSRQSMLDYLTCKTNDYEKKDGLVLSGLVPTGDFVTVRSPVCERPILHTGYDVFGVHWTASIPTAHCTLNQKRLIEDIEDWRECVRFPVVDRFNWEAVAEHAKTVDREDHVTLCTLINGPFERTTTLMTFEDCLVNAISEPEEFKALIDALCDYRIEIIEHLAEYVKPDVINLHDDWGTSTNMMLSPDLWREVIKPGTKRIYDRCHELGIIVGQHSCGHIEEIVGDM
;
A
#
# COMPACT_ATOMS: atom_id res chain seq x y z
N MET A 1 25.52 -8.36 -0.64
CA MET A 1 24.97 -9.64 -0.09
C MET A 1 24.33 -10.37 -1.25
N SER A 2 24.27 -11.71 -1.24
CA SER A 2 23.53 -12.39 -2.30
C SER A 2 22.03 -12.23 -2.09
N ARG A 3 21.25 -12.21 -3.18
CA ARG A 3 19.79 -12.19 -3.13
C ARG A 3 19.23 -13.29 -2.20
N GLN A 4 19.80 -14.52 -2.25
CA GLN A 4 19.35 -15.62 -1.41
C GLN A 4 19.51 -15.33 0.08
N SER A 5 20.63 -14.75 0.51
CA SER A 5 20.84 -14.38 1.92
C SER A 5 19.83 -13.35 2.40
N MET A 6 19.44 -12.40 1.53
CA MET A 6 18.39 -11.42 1.83
C MET A 6 17.03 -12.08 1.98
N LEU A 7 16.66 -12.98 1.06
CA LEU A 7 15.40 -13.71 1.12
C LEU A 7 15.32 -14.61 2.36
N ASP A 8 16.41 -15.27 2.73
CA ASP A 8 16.47 -16.09 3.93
C ASP A 8 16.32 -15.25 5.21
N TYR A 9 16.85 -14.04 5.23
CA TYR A 9 16.63 -13.09 6.33
C TYR A 9 15.16 -12.62 6.38
N LEU A 10 14.60 -12.17 5.26
CA LEU A 10 13.21 -11.69 5.19
C LEU A 10 12.19 -12.78 5.54
N THR A 11 12.54 -14.06 5.33
CA THR A 11 11.71 -15.21 5.69
C THR A 11 12.07 -15.83 7.06
N CYS A 12 12.84 -15.11 7.87
CA CYS A 12 13.29 -15.55 9.21
C CYS A 12 14.01 -16.91 9.24
N LYS A 13 14.62 -17.33 8.12
CA LYS A 13 15.42 -18.58 8.07
C LYS A 13 16.81 -18.42 8.66
N THR A 14 17.28 -17.18 8.78
CA THR A 14 18.56 -16.86 9.41
C THR A 14 18.46 -15.53 10.17
N ASN A 15 19.19 -15.44 11.30
CA ASN A 15 19.40 -14.22 12.04
C ASN A 15 20.74 -13.56 11.68
N ASP A 16 21.55 -14.22 10.85
CA ASP A 16 22.91 -13.80 10.50
C ASP A 16 22.91 -12.77 9.36
N TYR A 17 22.03 -11.78 9.45
CA TYR A 17 22.10 -10.62 8.58
C TYR A 17 23.22 -9.71 9.07
N GLU A 18 24.38 -9.78 8.42
CA GLU A 18 25.43 -8.76 8.61
C GLU A 18 24.91 -7.43 8.05
N LYS A 19 24.45 -6.60 8.96
CA LYS A 19 23.93 -5.29 8.72
C LYS A 19 25.00 -4.39 8.12
N LYS A 20 25.14 -4.39 6.79
CA LYS A 20 25.77 -3.27 6.10
C LYS A 20 24.76 -2.14 6.07
N ASP A 21 24.97 -1.15 6.95
CA ASP A 21 24.24 0.11 6.98
C ASP A 21 22.69 0.01 7.07
N GLY A 22 22.20 -0.45 8.23
CA GLY A 22 20.80 -0.28 8.64
C GLY A 22 19.76 -0.65 7.59
N LEU A 23 19.28 -1.90 7.61
CA LEU A 23 18.12 -2.28 6.80
C LEU A 23 16.91 -1.45 7.25
N VAL A 24 16.73 -0.30 6.66
CA VAL A 24 15.46 0.42 6.73
C VAL A 24 14.66 -0.06 5.54
N LEU A 25 13.77 -1.03 5.74
CA LEU A 25 12.64 -1.29 4.86
C LEU A 25 11.67 -0.09 4.94
N SER A 26 12.19 1.12 4.79
CA SER A 26 11.33 2.23 4.42
C SER A 26 11.03 2.01 2.96
N GLY A 27 9.78 1.67 2.62
CA GLY A 27 9.36 1.41 1.25
C GLY A 27 9.56 2.57 0.28
N LEU A 28 10.31 3.59 0.68
CA LEU A 28 10.58 4.80 -0.08
C LEU A 28 12.03 4.88 -0.58
N VAL A 29 12.99 4.17 0.07
CA VAL A 29 14.40 4.21 -0.35
C VAL A 29 14.97 2.80 -0.33
N PRO A 30 15.09 2.13 -1.47
CA PRO A 30 15.77 0.85 -1.54
C PRO A 30 17.22 1.03 -1.14
N THR A 31 17.71 0.18 -0.24
CA THR A 31 19.15 -0.03 -0.06
C THR A 31 19.69 -0.75 -1.29
N GLY A 32 21.01 -0.72 -1.52
CA GLY A 32 21.64 -1.31 -2.70
C GLY A 32 21.35 -2.80 -2.96
N ASP A 33 20.71 -3.51 -2.00
CA ASP A 33 20.32 -4.93 -2.13
C ASP A 33 18.90 -5.10 -2.73
N PHE A 34 18.12 -3.99 -2.86
CA PHE A 34 16.78 -3.99 -3.44
C PHE A 34 16.72 -3.17 -4.71
N VAL A 35 16.00 -3.68 -5.70
CA VAL A 35 15.61 -2.91 -6.89
C VAL A 35 14.10 -2.72 -6.88
N THR A 36 13.68 -1.46 -6.89
CA THR A 36 12.26 -1.12 -6.92
C THR A 36 11.74 -1.11 -8.35
N VAL A 37 10.70 -1.91 -8.60
CA VAL A 37 9.88 -1.82 -9.82
C VAL A 37 8.56 -1.15 -9.46
N ARG A 38 8.24 -0.05 -10.11
CA ARG A 38 7.03 0.72 -9.83
C ARG A 38 5.83 0.13 -10.56
N SER A 39 4.70 0.05 -9.85
CA SER A 39 3.39 -0.20 -10.47
C SER A 39 3.07 0.92 -11.48
N PRO A 40 2.40 0.61 -12.61
CA PRO A 40 1.94 1.63 -13.55
C PRO A 40 0.74 2.40 -13.02
N VAL A 41 0.15 1.95 -11.91
CA VAL A 41 -1.02 2.57 -11.28
C VAL A 41 -0.59 3.78 -10.47
N CYS A 42 -1.04 4.97 -10.87
CA CYS A 42 -0.73 6.21 -10.16
C CYS A 42 -1.70 6.41 -8.97
N GLU A 43 -1.38 5.81 -7.84
CA GLU A 43 -2.16 5.93 -6.60
C GLU A 43 -2.08 7.33 -5.98
N ARG A 44 -1.00 8.04 -6.24
CA ARG A 44 -0.78 9.43 -5.82
C ARG A 44 0.24 10.07 -6.76
N PRO A 45 -0.04 11.25 -7.38
CA PRO A 45 0.96 11.97 -8.14
C PRO A 45 2.12 12.37 -7.22
N ILE A 46 3.35 12.21 -7.73
CA ILE A 46 4.56 12.57 -7.01
C ILE A 46 5.17 13.79 -7.69
N LEU A 47 5.42 14.86 -6.92
CA LEU A 47 6.10 16.08 -7.36
C LEU A 47 5.34 16.93 -8.42
N HIS A 48 4.09 16.64 -8.71
CA HIS A 48 3.29 17.49 -9.60
C HIS A 48 1.83 17.56 -9.14
N THR A 49 1.18 18.69 -9.39
CA THR A 49 -0.26 18.83 -9.19
C THR A 49 -1.01 18.04 -10.22
N GLY A 50 -2.03 17.29 -9.82
CA GLY A 50 -2.82 16.47 -10.73
C GLY A 50 -3.80 15.57 -10.02
N TYR A 51 -4.44 14.73 -10.80
CA TYR A 51 -5.38 13.74 -10.31
C TYR A 51 -4.72 12.37 -10.23
N ASP A 52 -5.08 11.61 -9.19
CA ASP A 52 -4.76 10.20 -9.13
C ASP A 52 -5.76 9.36 -9.93
N VAL A 53 -5.58 8.04 -9.90
CA VAL A 53 -6.41 7.08 -10.66
C VAL A 53 -7.88 7.02 -10.20
N PHE A 54 -8.19 7.49 -8.99
CA PHE A 54 -9.57 7.59 -8.48
C PHE A 54 -10.21 8.95 -8.76
N GLY A 55 -9.46 9.88 -9.40
CA GLY A 55 -9.94 11.24 -9.65
C GLY A 55 -9.82 12.17 -8.43
N VAL A 56 -9.05 11.79 -7.42
CA VAL A 56 -8.71 12.65 -6.29
C VAL A 56 -7.64 13.66 -6.71
N HIS A 57 -7.87 14.94 -6.43
CA HIS A 57 -6.95 16.01 -6.79
C HIS A 57 -5.87 16.20 -5.72
N TRP A 58 -4.64 16.23 -6.16
CA TRP A 58 -3.45 16.49 -5.34
C TRP A 58 -2.75 17.75 -5.79
N THR A 59 -2.30 18.56 -4.84
CA THR A 59 -1.57 19.80 -5.11
C THR A 59 -0.11 19.64 -4.72
N ALA A 60 0.80 19.92 -5.65
CA ALA A 60 2.23 19.91 -5.36
C ALA A 60 2.57 20.99 -4.34
N SER A 61 3.33 20.63 -3.32
CA SER A 61 3.81 21.50 -2.27
C SER A 61 5.31 21.74 -2.44
N ILE A 62 5.70 22.98 -2.74
CA ILE A 62 7.10 23.38 -2.76
C ILE A 62 7.35 24.18 -1.46
N PRO A 63 8.42 23.89 -0.69
CA PRO A 63 9.64 23.15 -1.05
C PRO A 63 9.69 21.69 -0.62
N THR A 64 8.64 21.08 -0.09
CA THR A 64 8.68 19.74 0.50
C THR A 64 8.81 18.61 -0.52
N ALA A 65 8.71 18.90 -1.82
CA ALA A 65 8.75 17.91 -2.90
C ALA A 65 7.68 16.80 -2.77
N HIS A 66 6.58 17.09 -2.10
CA HIS A 66 5.44 16.19 -1.94
C HIS A 66 4.17 16.82 -2.50
N CYS A 67 3.23 15.98 -2.93
CA CYS A 67 1.87 16.41 -3.21
C CYS A 67 1.00 16.23 -1.97
N THR A 68 0.17 17.22 -1.68
CA THR A 68 -0.80 17.21 -0.59
C THR A 68 -2.21 17.04 -1.13
N LEU A 69 -3.02 16.28 -0.42
CA LEU A 69 -4.43 16.11 -0.75
C LEU A 69 -5.14 17.46 -0.78
N ASN A 70 -5.85 17.75 -1.86
CA ASN A 70 -6.74 18.89 -1.95
C ASN A 70 -8.15 18.44 -1.50
N GLN A 71 -8.41 18.44 -0.26
CA GLN A 71 -9.56 17.93 0.51
C GLN A 71 -10.97 18.08 -0.12
N LYS A 72 -11.09 17.91 -1.43
CA LYS A 72 -12.38 17.81 -2.10
C LYS A 72 -12.92 16.42 -1.90
N ARG A 73 -14.03 16.29 -1.21
CA ARG A 73 -14.74 15.02 -1.03
C ARG A 73 -15.23 14.47 -2.35
N LEU A 74 -15.01 13.18 -2.60
CA LEU A 74 -15.74 12.42 -3.62
C LEU A 74 -16.95 11.71 -3.01
N ILE A 75 -16.86 11.31 -1.73
CA ILE A 75 -17.93 10.72 -0.95
C ILE A 75 -18.39 11.78 0.06
N GLU A 76 -19.62 12.24 -0.05
CA GLU A 76 -20.25 13.15 0.93
C GLU A 76 -21.05 12.36 1.97
N ASP A 77 -21.71 11.29 1.54
CA ASP A 77 -22.40 10.31 2.37
C ASP A 77 -21.83 8.92 2.07
N ILE A 78 -21.47 8.19 3.12
CA ILE A 78 -20.85 6.88 2.93
C ILE A 78 -21.81 5.85 2.31
N GLU A 79 -23.12 5.97 2.52
CA GLU A 79 -24.11 5.08 1.92
C GLU A 79 -24.07 5.13 0.39
N ASP A 80 -23.64 6.27 -0.19
CA ASP A 80 -23.58 6.53 -1.63
C ASP A 80 -22.22 6.14 -2.24
N TRP A 81 -21.26 5.56 -1.49
CA TRP A 81 -19.91 5.33 -1.99
C TRP A 81 -19.88 4.52 -3.29
N ARG A 82 -20.79 3.58 -3.50
CA ARG A 82 -20.86 2.73 -4.71
C ARG A 82 -21.21 3.54 -5.96
N GLU A 83 -21.91 4.65 -5.79
CA GLU A 83 -22.28 5.57 -6.88
C GLU A 83 -21.18 6.62 -7.13
N CYS A 84 -20.47 7.04 -6.07
CA CYS A 84 -19.47 8.09 -6.11
C CYS A 84 -18.08 7.57 -6.53
N VAL A 85 -17.68 6.39 -6.08
CA VAL A 85 -16.35 5.83 -6.33
C VAL A 85 -16.31 5.10 -7.67
N ARG A 86 -15.35 5.46 -8.52
CA ARG A 86 -15.08 4.77 -9.78
C ARG A 86 -13.73 4.06 -9.66
N PHE A 87 -13.79 2.73 -9.48
CA PHE A 87 -12.58 1.92 -9.45
C PHE A 87 -11.91 1.92 -10.82
N PRO A 88 -10.60 2.16 -10.88
CA PRO A 88 -9.86 2.07 -12.13
C PRO A 88 -9.87 0.64 -12.67
N VAL A 89 -9.93 0.50 -13.99
CA VAL A 89 -9.83 -0.81 -14.64
C VAL A 89 -8.36 -1.19 -14.75
N VAL A 90 -7.92 -2.14 -13.94
CA VAL A 90 -6.50 -2.49 -13.76
C VAL A 90 -5.87 -3.00 -15.05
N ASP A 91 -6.59 -3.75 -15.88
CA ASP A 91 -6.12 -4.23 -17.20
C ASP A 91 -5.72 -3.12 -18.18
N ARG A 92 -6.20 -1.88 -17.96
CA ARG A 92 -5.94 -0.76 -18.90
C ARG A 92 -4.62 -0.05 -18.66
N PHE A 93 -3.90 -0.37 -17.61
CA PHE A 93 -2.58 0.21 -17.36
C PHE A 93 -1.53 -0.45 -18.24
N ASN A 94 -0.43 0.26 -18.50
CA ASN A 94 0.64 -0.23 -19.37
C ASN A 94 1.55 -1.23 -18.64
N TRP A 95 1.04 -2.45 -18.44
CA TRP A 95 1.74 -3.53 -17.78
C TRP A 95 2.94 -4.05 -18.59
N GLU A 96 2.85 -4.02 -19.92
CA GLU A 96 3.94 -4.42 -20.82
C GLU A 96 5.18 -3.54 -20.61
N ALA A 97 5.02 -2.23 -20.46
CA ALA A 97 6.15 -1.33 -20.18
C ALA A 97 6.81 -1.64 -18.85
N VAL A 98 6.02 -2.01 -17.83
CA VAL A 98 6.54 -2.41 -16.52
C VAL A 98 7.27 -3.76 -16.62
N ALA A 99 6.73 -4.71 -17.37
CA ALA A 99 7.36 -6.00 -17.61
C ALA A 99 8.71 -5.85 -18.32
N GLU A 100 8.81 -4.99 -19.33
CA GLU A 100 10.07 -4.70 -20.01
C GLU A 100 11.11 -4.08 -19.05
N HIS A 101 10.69 -3.16 -18.19
CA HIS A 101 11.57 -2.62 -17.15
C HIS A 101 12.00 -3.71 -16.14
N ALA A 102 11.09 -4.56 -15.72
CA ALA A 102 11.38 -5.65 -14.78
C ALA A 102 12.43 -6.65 -15.33
N LYS A 103 12.50 -6.84 -16.65
CA LYS A 103 13.53 -7.69 -17.30
C LYS A 103 14.94 -7.11 -17.20
N THR A 104 15.09 -5.80 -16.96
CA THR A 104 16.41 -5.16 -16.81
C THR A 104 17.01 -5.32 -15.42
N VAL A 105 16.22 -5.83 -14.47
CA VAL A 105 16.68 -6.04 -13.09
C VAL A 105 17.58 -7.25 -13.01
N ASP A 106 18.77 -7.06 -12.44
CA ASP A 106 19.65 -8.15 -12.07
C ASP A 106 19.09 -8.89 -10.86
N ARG A 107 18.46 -10.04 -11.12
CA ARG A 107 17.80 -10.88 -10.12
C ARG A 107 18.72 -11.92 -9.48
N GLU A 108 19.98 -11.99 -9.87
CA GLU A 108 20.97 -12.83 -9.21
C GLU A 108 21.46 -12.19 -7.92
N ASP A 109 21.67 -10.86 -7.96
CA ASP A 109 22.22 -10.10 -6.85
C ASP A 109 21.19 -9.26 -6.08
N HIS A 110 20.00 -8.99 -6.66
CA HIS A 110 19.03 -8.06 -6.06
C HIS A 110 17.67 -8.70 -5.80
N VAL A 111 17.05 -8.29 -4.69
CA VAL A 111 15.64 -8.55 -4.37
C VAL A 111 14.76 -7.52 -5.08
N THR A 112 13.75 -7.98 -5.79
CA THR A 112 12.80 -7.11 -6.48
C THR A 112 11.68 -6.69 -5.54
N LEU A 113 11.50 -5.39 -5.36
CA LEU A 113 10.52 -4.79 -4.48
C LEU A 113 9.50 -3.97 -5.28
N CYS A 114 8.21 -4.20 -5.03
CA CYS A 114 7.15 -3.30 -5.44
C CYS A 114 6.52 -2.65 -4.20
N THR A 115 6.38 -1.32 -4.19
CA THR A 115 5.68 -0.61 -3.12
C THR A 115 4.33 -0.12 -3.63
N LEU A 116 3.27 -0.43 -2.89
CA LEU A 116 1.91 0.00 -3.15
C LEU A 116 1.49 0.96 -2.05
N ILE A 117 1.43 2.24 -2.38
CA ILE A 117 1.05 3.34 -1.49
C ILE A 117 -0.47 3.53 -1.45
N ASN A 118 -0.95 4.37 -0.53
CA ASN A 118 -2.38 4.62 -0.31
C ASN A 118 -3.15 3.31 -0.11
N GLY A 119 -2.84 2.60 0.96
CA GLY A 119 -3.56 1.39 1.35
C GLY A 119 -5.07 1.61 1.51
N PRO A 120 -5.85 0.58 1.78
CA PRO A 120 -7.31 0.70 1.85
C PRO A 120 -7.80 1.77 2.81
N PHE A 121 -7.20 1.89 4.01
CA PHE A 121 -7.57 2.92 4.97
C PHE A 121 -7.16 4.32 4.52
N GLU A 122 -5.90 4.51 4.10
CA GLU A 122 -5.45 5.81 3.55
C GLU A 122 -6.31 6.23 2.35
N ARG A 123 -6.72 5.29 1.50
CA ARG A 123 -7.58 5.59 0.35
C ARG A 123 -8.95 6.10 0.80
N THR A 124 -9.57 5.56 1.85
CA THR A 124 -10.85 6.09 2.35
C THR A 124 -10.70 7.54 2.82
N THR A 125 -9.60 7.89 3.48
CA THR A 125 -9.34 9.29 3.91
C THR A 125 -9.20 10.24 2.74
N THR A 126 -8.77 9.76 1.56
CA THR A 126 -8.62 10.60 0.35
C THR A 126 -9.92 10.71 -0.44
N LEU A 127 -10.82 9.74 -0.34
CA LEU A 127 -12.12 9.75 -1.01
C LEU A 127 -13.15 10.64 -0.28
N MET A 128 -13.03 10.73 1.04
CA MET A 128 -13.78 11.65 1.90
C MET A 128 -12.79 12.61 2.61
N THR A 129 -13.06 13.12 3.77
CA THR A 129 -12.05 13.78 4.61
C THR A 129 -11.52 12.81 5.66
N PHE A 130 -10.38 13.13 6.28
CA PHE A 130 -9.86 12.32 7.38
C PHE A 130 -10.86 12.25 8.55
N GLU A 131 -11.50 13.38 8.87
CA GLU A 131 -12.52 13.45 9.94
C GLU A 131 -13.73 12.56 9.60
N ASP A 132 -14.29 12.69 8.39
CA ASP A 132 -15.43 11.88 7.97
C ASP A 132 -15.09 10.40 7.94
N CYS A 133 -13.86 10.03 7.53
CA CYS A 133 -13.38 8.66 7.54
C CYS A 133 -13.45 8.05 8.95
N LEU A 134 -12.96 8.78 9.97
CA LEU A 134 -13.00 8.29 11.36
C LEU A 134 -14.42 8.25 11.93
N VAL A 135 -15.25 9.25 11.59
CA VAL A 135 -16.66 9.29 12.01
C VAL A 135 -17.42 8.11 11.41
N ASN A 136 -17.32 7.90 10.10
CA ASN A 136 -18.00 6.82 9.41
C ASN A 136 -17.55 5.43 9.85
N ALA A 137 -16.27 5.25 10.18
CA ALA A 137 -15.78 3.98 10.73
C ALA A 137 -16.51 3.60 12.05
N ILE A 138 -17.00 4.60 12.80
CA ILE A 138 -17.70 4.38 14.07
C ILE A 138 -19.23 4.35 13.88
N SER A 139 -19.78 5.30 13.10
CA SER A 139 -21.24 5.46 12.96
C SER A 139 -21.85 4.49 11.92
N GLU A 140 -21.11 4.16 10.89
CA GLU A 140 -21.56 3.31 9.77
C GLU A 140 -20.54 2.19 9.47
N PRO A 141 -20.18 1.36 10.47
CA PRO A 141 -19.09 0.40 10.35
C PRO A 141 -19.30 -0.63 9.24
N GLU A 142 -20.54 -0.98 8.92
CA GLU A 142 -20.88 -1.95 7.88
C GLU A 142 -20.59 -1.40 6.49
N GLU A 143 -21.03 -0.18 6.18
CA GLU A 143 -20.75 0.48 4.90
C GLU A 143 -19.27 0.87 4.79
N PHE A 144 -18.66 1.31 5.89
CA PHE A 144 -17.22 1.58 5.94
C PHE A 144 -16.42 0.31 5.62
N LYS A 145 -16.75 -0.80 6.26
CA LYS A 145 -16.11 -2.10 5.98
C LYS A 145 -16.33 -2.55 4.55
N ALA A 146 -17.51 -2.36 3.99
CA ALA A 146 -17.80 -2.72 2.60
C ALA A 146 -16.95 -1.92 1.61
N LEU A 147 -16.71 -0.62 1.87
CA LEU A 147 -15.79 0.19 1.09
C LEU A 147 -14.34 -0.30 1.23
N ILE A 148 -13.88 -0.59 2.45
CA ILE A 148 -12.55 -1.18 2.70
C ILE A 148 -12.40 -2.51 1.94
N ASP A 149 -13.39 -3.38 2.00
CA ASP A 149 -13.35 -4.68 1.31
C ASP A 149 -13.23 -4.51 -0.22
N ALA A 150 -13.97 -3.56 -0.80
CA ALA A 150 -13.87 -3.25 -2.24
C ALA A 150 -12.50 -2.67 -2.63
N LEU A 151 -11.91 -1.83 -1.76
CA LEU A 151 -10.55 -1.32 -1.96
C LEU A 151 -9.49 -2.43 -1.83
N CYS A 152 -9.73 -3.40 -0.96
CA CYS A 152 -8.87 -4.59 -0.85
C CYS A 152 -8.96 -5.47 -2.11
N ASP A 153 -10.16 -5.68 -2.68
CA ASP A 153 -10.33 -6.41 -3.93
C ASP A 153 -9.57 -5.74 -5.08
N TYR A 154 -9.70 -4.43 -5.22
CA TYR A 154 -8.93 -3.65 -6.18
C TYR A 154 -7.41 -3.77 -5.96
N ARG A 155 -6.96 -3.78 -4.71
CA ARG A 155 -5.55 -3.96 -4.37
C ARG A 155 -5.05 -5.35 -4.75
N ILE A 156 -5.85 -6.38 -4.52
CA ILE A 156 -5.56 -7.77 -4.90
C ILE A 156 -5.40 -7.88 -6.42
N GLU A 157 -6.28 -7.26 -7.21
CA GLU A 157 -6.19 -7.25 -8.67
C GLU A 157 -4.85 -6.64 -9.15
N ILE A 158 -4.40 -5.52 -8.54
CA ILE A 158 -3.07 -4.94 -8.83
C ILE A 158 -1.94 -5.91 -8.50
N ILE A 159 -2.03 -6.61 -7.36
CA ILE A 159 -1.02 -7.58 -6.91
C ILE A 159 -0.93 -8.76 -7.87
N GLU A 160 -2.06 -9.25 -8.38
CA GLU A 160 -2.10 -10.33 -9.37
C GLU A 160 -1.39 -9.92 -10.68
N HIS A 161 -1.64 -8.70 -11.16
CA HIS A 161 -0.92 -8.16 -12.31
C HIS A 161 0.58 -7.99 -12.04
N LEU A 162 0.96 -7.51 -10.86
CA LEU A 162 2.38 -7.43 -10.49
C LEU A 162 3.03 -8.82 -10.45
N ALA A 163 2.32 -9.82 -9.95
CA ALA A 163 2.81 -11.20 -9.93
C ALA A 163 2.99 -11.76 -11.35
N GLU A 164 2.11 -11.44 -12.27
CA GLU A 164 2.19 -11.87 -13.67
C GLU A 164 3.31 -11.15 -14.43
N TYR A 165 3.31 -9.82 -14.41
CA TYR A 165 4.16 -8.99 -15.28
C TYR A 165 5.53 -8.67 -14.68
N VAL A 166 5.64 -8.57 -13.36
CA VAL A 166 6.88 -8.18 -12.66
C VAL A 166 7.53 -9.34 -11.94
N LYS A 167 6.74 -10.24 -11.32
CA LYS A 167 7.20 -11.32 -10.44
C LYS A 167 8.09 -10.79 -9.31
N PRO A 168 7.58 -9.88 -8.45
CA PRO A 168 8.36 -9.31 -7.38
C PRO A 168 8.65 -10.36 -6.30
N ASP A 169 9.79 -10.22 -5.62
CA ASP A 169 10.09 -11.02 -4.45
C ASP A 169 9.34 -10.51 -3.22
N VAL A 170 9.16 -9.18 -3.14
CA VAL A 170 8.52 -8.48 -2.03
C VAL A 170 7.51 -7.48 -2.56
N ILE A 171 6.33 -7.46 -1.96
CA ILE A 171 5.40 -6.33 -2.07
C ILE A 171 5.36 -5.64 -0.72
N ASN A 172 5.70 -4.35 -0.70
CA ASN A 172 5.57 -3.50 0.47
C ASN A 172 4.26 -2.72 0.38
N LEU A 173 3.35 -3.01 1.28
CA LEU A 173 2.06 -2.34 1.42
C LEU A 173 2.24 -1.12 2.33
N HIS A 174 1.69 0.01 1.94
CA HIS A 174 1.75 1.25 2.71
C HIS A 174 0.32 1.68 3.03
N ASP A 175 -0.01 1.59 4.32
CA ASP A 175 -1.30 2.00 4.86
C ASP A 175 -1.09 2.48 6.30
N ASP A 176 -1.28 3.76 6.54
CA ASP A 176 -0.95 4.39 7.83
C ASP A 176 -2.13 4.29 8.80
N TRP A 177 -1.90 3.66 9.96
CA TRP A 177 -2.92 3.42 10.99
C TRP A 177 -2.62 4.13 12.32
N GLY A 178 -1.44 4.73 12.45
CA GLY A 178 -0.98 5.35 13.69
C GLY A 178 -0.72 6.86 13.58
N THR A 179 -0.85 7.53 14.71
CA THR A 179 -0.38 8.89 14.94
C THR A 179 0.94 8.85 15.73
N SER A 180 1.45 10.00 16.14
CA SER A 180 2.67 10.07 16.95
C SER A 180 2.54 9.40 18.34
N THR A 181 1.33 9.21 18.84
CA THR A 181 1.07 8.73 20.20
C THR A 181 0.10 7.57 20.29
N ASN A 182 -0.80 7.41 19.33
CA ASN A 182 -1.89 6.43 19.39
C ASN A 182 -2.22 5.93 18.00
N MET A 183 -3.01 4.86 17.92
CA MET A 183 -3.68 4.47 16.68
C MET A 183 -4.76 5.50 16.29
N MET A 184 -5.04 5.60 14.98
CA MET A 184 -6.11 6.46 14.43
C MET A 184 -7.50 5.90 14.72
N LEU A 185 -7.67 4.59 14.66
CA LEU A 185 -8.84 3.84 15.12
C LEU A 185 -8.46 3.10 16.40
N SER A 186 -9.44 2.77 17.25
CA SER A 186 -9.15 1.85 18.35
C SER A 186 -8.69 0.49 17.81
N PRO A 187 -7.84 -0.25 18.55
CA PRO A 187 -7.41 -1.59 18.11
C PRO A 187 -8.56 -2.53 17.78
N ASP A 188 -9.64 -2.48 18.55
CA ASP A 188 -10.80 -3.34 18.33
C ASP A 188 -11.57 -2.95 17.06
N LEU A 189 -11.77 -1.66 16.81
CA LEU A 189 -12.42 -1.19 15.59
C LEU A 189 -11.55 -1.50 14.36
N TRP A 190 -10.22 -1.33 14.45
CA TRP A 190 -9.29 -1.71 13.39
C TRP A 190 -9.40 -3.22 13.08
N ARG A 191 -9.47 -4.08 14.12
CA ARG A 191 -9.67 -5.53 13.96
C ARG A 191 -10.98 -5.88 13.28
N GLU A 192 -12.02 -5.08 13.52
CA GLU A 192 -13.34 -5.27 12.94
C GLU A 192 -13.41 -4.84 11.48
N VAL A 193 -12.94 -3.62 11.16
CA VAL A 193 -13.20 -2.99 9.85
C VAL A 193 -12.02 -3.02 8.88
N ILE A 194 -10.75 -3.10 9.36
CA ILE A 194 -9.54 -3.05 8.51
C ILE A 194 -8.89 -4.42 8.37
N LYS A 195 -8.63 -5.10 9.49
CA LYS A 195 -7.89 -6.36 9.52
C LYS A 195 -8.41 -7.43 8.56
N PRO A 196 -9.75 -7.67 8.42
CA PRO A 196 -10.22 -8.76 7.54
C PRO A 196 -9.83 -8.55 6.07
N GLY A 197 -9.95 -7.33 5.58
CA GLY A 197 -9.55 -6.98 4.21
C GLY A 197 -8.03 -7.04 4.01
N THR A 198 -7.27 -6.48 4.95
CA THR A 198 -5.80 -6.52 4.95
C THR A 198 -5.29 -7.96 4.96
N LYS A 199 -5.90 -8.84 5.77
CA LYS A 199 -5.56 -10.26 5.79
C LYS A 199 -5.74 -10.92 4.41
N ARG A 200 -6.82 -10.62 3.68
CA ARG A 200 -7.03 -11.16 2.32
C ARG A 200 -5.92 -10.73 1.36
N ILE A 201 -5.44 -9.49 1.48
CA ILE A 201 -4.31 -9.00 0.68
C ILE A 201 -3.04 -9.81 1.01
N TYR A 202 -2.74 -10.02 2.31
CA TYR A 202 -1.58 -10.79 2.73
C TYR A 202 -1.67 -12.25 2.27
N ASP A 203 -2.81 -12.90 2.50
CA ASP A 203 -3.05 -14.28 2.07
C ASP A 203 -2.81 -14.41 0.56
N ARG A 204 -3.31 -13.45 -0.24
CA ARG A 204 -3.10 -13.50 -1.70
C ARG A 204 -1.64 -13.35 -2.11
N CYS A 205 -0.90 -12.45 -1.47
CA CYS A 205 0.55 -12.35 -1.68
C CYS A 205 1.26 -13.67 -1.38
N HIS A 206 0.93 -14.31 -0.24
CA HIS A 206 1.54 -15.58 0.16
C HIS A 206 1.19 -16.72 -0.81
N GLU A 207 -0.06 -16.79 -1.28
CA GLU A 207 -0.47 -17.77 -2.31
C GLU A 207 0.33 -17.61 -3.61
N LEU A 208 0.70 -16.38 -3.95
CA LEU A 208 1.52 -16.06 -5.12
C LEU A 208 3.04 -16.23 -4.85
N GLY A 209 3.42 -16.64 -3.64
CA GLY A 209 4.82 -16.82 -3.25
C GLY A 209 5.57 -15.51 -3.01
N ILE A 210 4.86 -14.42 -2.75
CA ILE A 210 5.41 -13.07 -2.56
C ILE A 210 5.52 -12.77 -1.07
N ILE A 211 6.67 -12.26 -0.64
CA ILE A 211 6.90 -11.79 0.73
C ILE A 211 6.16 -10.46 0.93
N VAL A 212 5.44 -10.35 2.04
CA VAL A 212 4.73 -9.12 2.41
C VAL A 212 5.59 -8.28 3.33
N GLY A 213 5.80 -7.01 2.96
CA GLY A 213 6.21 -5.95 3.86
C GLY A 213 5.01 -5.06 4.17
N GLN A 214 4.84 -4.65 5.42
CA GLN A 214 3.84 -3.67 5.80
C GLN A 214 4.51 -2.42 6.35
N HIS A 215 4.20 -1.27 5.78
CA HIS A 215 4.52 0.03 6.34
C HIS A 215 3.27 0.65 6.96
N SER A 216 3.40 1.16 8.16
CA SER A 216 2.48 2.09 8.76
C SER A 216 3.26 3.13 9.53
N CYS A 217 2.97 4.41 9.32
CA CYS A 217 3.46 5.46 10.19
C CYS A 217 2.83 5.36 11.57
N GLY A 218 3.52 5.93 12.55
CA GLY A 218 2.98 6.17 13.89
C GLY A 218 2.94 4.96 14.80
N HIS A 219 2.19 5.13 15.88
CA HIS A 219 2.08 4.15 16.95
C HIS A 219 1.02 3.11 16.62
N ILE A 220 1.44 1.86 16.42
CA ILE A 220 0.58 0.71 16.08
C ILE A 220 0.92 -0.54 16.92
N GLU A 221 1.56 -0.35 18.07
CA GLU A 221 2.10 -1.45 18.89
C GLU A 221 1.02 -2.48 19.26
N GLU A 222 -0.22 -2.02 19.49
CA GLU A 222 -1.34 -2.84 19.95
C GLU A 222 -1.84 -3.85 18.90
N ILE A 223 -1.48 -3.65 17.63
CA ILE A 223 -1.92 -4.51 16.52
C ILE A 223 -0.78 -5.25 15.82
N VAL A 224 0.48 -5.03 16.23
CA VAL A 224 1.64 -5.72 15.61
C VAL A 224 1.50 -7.24 15.71
N GLY A 225 0.95 -7.75 16.82
CA GLY A 225 0.70 -9.19 16.98
C GLY A 225 -0.46 -9.76 16.14
N ASP A 226 -1.22 -8.90 15.45
CA ASP A 226 -2.34 -9.27 14.58
C ASP A 226 -1.91 -9.43 13.12
N MET A 227 -0.72 -8.98 12.76
CA MET A 227 -0.10 -9.05 11.44
C MET A 227 0.81 -10.28 11.32
#